data_390eb0efeaef03a17f3c30d39fb49083
#
_entry.id   390eb0efeaef03a17f3c30d39fb49083
#
_cell.length_a   1.000
_cell.length_b   1.000
_cell.length_c   1.000
_cell.angle_alpha   90.00
_cell.angle_beta   90.00
_cell.angle_gamma   90.00
#
_symmetry.space_group_name_H-M   'P 1'
#
loop_
_entity.id
_entity.type
_entity.pdbx_description
1 polymer ?
#
loop_
_entity_poly.entity_id
_entity_poly.type
_entity_poly.pdbx_seq_one_letter_code
_entity_poly.pdbx_strand_id
1 'polypeptide(L)'
;MPQQHAAPSPGRQRDPGYEIRFEPNARRVRVEFNGTWVADSTRAVVLHETRLPPAYYFPPGDVRTEFLEKTSLQTHCPFKGNASYWTLKVGGDVAENAVWGYEEPYEDALPVAGYLSFYPNRVSAIYDGDDEIPHLSRGAASMHANPIAGWLLEQAWQAATPEALMGQFCQCLVDNGVPIQRMTIIIPTLHPQVFASVFVWREESEVKTIYEPHDILQQPKFKDSPFALILRGAGGVRRKLEQPEAKLDFPVVRDLKAEGATDYVAMPFRFSNGHLNVMSMTSFRKGGFAVEDLGRIYEVLPVLARLFEVHAEHRTAVTLLQTYLGRHTGARVLDGKVRHGDGEQIHSVVWFSDLRNSTALSKSMPLEAYLLYLNRYFHCMAGAVMERGGEVLRFIGDAVLAIFPIAESATRAWTTATGTPEACRRAIAAAKLAGERIAASNEQHPGEPPIGYGIGLHLGSVTYGNIGVPERLEFTVIGSAANEAARIESMTKTLGRNVVISSTFADGYPGKLVSLGRHALKDVEGEQELYTLP
;
A
#
# COMPACT_ATOMS: atom_id res chain seq x y z
N MET A 1 14.43 40.92 32.69
CA MET A 1 14.01 40.55 31.31
C MET A 1 12.84 39.59 31.42
N PRO A 2 11.74 39.79 30.70
CA PRO A 2 10.59 38.87 30.82
C PRO A 2 11.02 37.50 30.29
N GLN A 3 10.75 36.46 31.07
CA GLN A 3 10.87 35.05 30.64
C GLN A 3 9.91 34.85 29.46
N GLN A 4 10.46 34.67 28.26
CA GLN A 4 9.68 34.18 27.14
C GLN A 4 9.22 32.76 27.48
N HIS A 5 7.94 32.56 27.72
CA HIS A 5 7.37 31.22 27.84
C HIS A 5 7.48 30.51 26.49
N ALA A 6 8.22 29.40 26.46
CA ALA A 6 8.28 28.55 25.27
C ALA A 6 6.87 28.02 24.95
N ALA A 7 6.54 27.91 23.67
CA ALA A 7 5.26 27.39 23.24
C ALA A 7 5.15 25.88 23.54
N PRO A 8 3.96 25.36 23.92
CA PRO A 8 3.75 23.93 24.08
C PRO A 8 3.90 23.20 22.73
N SER A 9 4.40 21.95 22.76
CA SER A 9 4.65 21.20 21.53
C SER A 9 3.36 20.74 20.86
N PRO A 10 3.17 21.02 19.57
CA PRO A 10 1.99 20.53 18.81
C PRO A 10 1.97 19.01 18.65
N GLY A 11 3.12 18.35 18.78
CA GLY A 11 3.28 16.90 18.68
C GLY A 11 2.56 16.12 19.77
N ARG A 12 2.58 16.62 21.01
CA ARG A 12 1.89 15.97 22.14
C ARG A 12 0.37 15.90 21.99
N GLN A 13 -0.22 16.85 21.29
CA GLN A 13 -1.67 16.82 20.99
C GLN A 13 -2.02 15.72 19.99
N ARG A 14 -1.09 15.35 19.09
CA ARG A 14 -1.29 14.37 18.03
C ARG A 14 -0.90 12.94 18.44
N ASP A 15 0.13 12.82 19.28
CA ASP A 15 0.61 11.54 19.83
C ASP A 15 0.88 11.69 21.33
N PRO A 16 -0.14 11.51 22.21
CA PRO A 16 0.02 11.61 23.64
C PRO A 16 0.95 10.53 24.26
N GLY A 17 1.19 9.45 23.52
CA GLY A 17 2.08 8.36 23.94
C GLY A 17 3.55 8.58 23.56
N TYR A 18 3.89 9.68 22.89
CA TYR A 18 5.28 10.00 22.56
C TYR A 18 6.00 10.59 23.77
N GLU A 19 7.00 9.88 24.25
CA GLU A 19 7.79 10.29 25.41
C GLU A 19 9.12 10.94 24.97
N ILE A 20 9.43 12.07 25.58
CA ILE A 20 10.73 12.74 25.50
C ILE A 20 11.27 12.84 26.91
N ARG A 21 12.47 12.30 27.15
CA ARG A 21 13.14 12.32 28.45
C ARG A 21 14.59 12.75 28.29
N PHE A 22 15.01 13.73 29.08
CA PHE A 22 16.38 14.22 29.12
C PHE A 22 17.05 13.76 30.41
N GLU A 23 18.21 13.13 30.30
CA GLU A 23 19.00 12.68 31.44
C GLU A 23 20.41 13.25 31.38
N PRO A 24 20.93 13.88 32.48
CA PRO A 24 22.33 14.24 32.53
C PRO A 24 23.20 12.99 32.41
N ASN A 25 24.21 13.02 31.54
CA ASN A 25 25.14 11.90 31.45
C ASN A 25 26.16 11.97 32.60
N ALA A 26 26.30 10.89 33.36
CA ALA A 26 27.24 10.81 34.48
C ALA A 26 28.71 10.63 34.02
N ARG A 27 28.92 10.25 32.77
CA ARG A 27 30.23 9.96 32.19
C ARG A 27 30.66 11.09 31.25
N ARG A 28 31.97 11.21 31.01
CA ARG A 28 32.54 12.14 30.04
C ARG A 28 32.18 11.67 28.62
N VAL A 29 31.55 12.53 27.81
CA VAL A 29 31.23 12.24 26.41
C VAL A 29 32.14 13.04 25.50
N ARG A 30 32.74 12.39 24.52
CA ARG A 30 33.67 13.00 23.56
C ARG A 30 33.27 12.65 22.13
N VAL A 31 33.50 13.60 21.21
CA VAL A 31 33.26 13.41 19.77
C VAL A 31 34.57 13.65 19.04
N GLU A 32 34.98 12.69 18.23
CA GLU A 32 36.14 12.74 17.38
C GLU A 32 35.77 12.94 15.92
N PHE A 33 36.47 13.82 15.21
CA PHE A 33 36.38 13.97 13.77
C PHE A 33 37.78 14.22 13.19
N ASN A 34 38.20 13.40 12.24
CA ASN A 34 39.52 13.45 11.61
C ASN A 34 40.66 13.58 12.62
N GLY A 35 40.70 12.68 13.64
CA GLY A 35 41.75 12.65 14.67
C GLY A 35 41.71 13.83 15.66
N THR A 36 40.67 14.65 15.61
CA THR A 36 40.53 15.85 16.47
C THR A 36 39.29 15.73 17.35
N TRP A 37 39.44 15.99 18.67
CA TRP A 37 38.29 16.10 19.57
C TRP A 37 37.52 17.39 19.29
N VAL A 38 36.30 17.28 18.72
CA VAL A 38 35.45 18.42 18.34
C VAL A 38 34.42 18.76 19.42
N ALA A 39 34.15 17.83 20.31
CA ALA A 39 33.38 18.05 21.55
C ALA A 39 33.95 17.21 22.68
N ASP A 40 33.92 17.75 23.91
CA ASP A 40 34.42 17.08 25.11
C ASP A 40 33.67 17.63 26.34
N SER A 41 32.77 16.84 26.91
CA SER A 41 31.85 17.30 27.96
C SER A 41 31.65 16.27 29.07
N THR A 42 31.64 16.76 30.31
CA THR A 42 31.14 16.05 31.51
C THR A 42 29.73 16.51 31.90
N ARG A 43 29.11 17.35 31.05
CA ARG A 43 27.78 17.95 31.24
C ARG A 43 26.84 17.65 30.09
N ALA A 44 27.17 16.64 29.29
CA ALA A 44 26.31 16.21 28.18
C ALA A 44 24.97 15.71 28.71
N VAL A 45 23.93 15.93 27.93
CA VAL A 45 22.58 15.46 28.23
C VAL A 45 22.21 14.41 27.19
N VAL A 46 21.70 13.28 27.65
CA VAL A 46 21.16 12.23 26.77
C VAL A 46 19.67 12.42 26.61
N LEU A 47 19.26 12.53 25.37
CA LEU A 47 17.85 12.54 24.97
C LEU A 47 17.40 11.12 24.65
N HIS A 48 16.37 10.64 25.35
CA HIS A 48 15.63 9.43 25.03
C HIS A 48 14.27 9.81 24.44
N GLU A 49 13.97 9.28 23.25
CA GLU A 49 12.71 9.51 22.56
C GLU A 49 12.07 8.17 22.18
N THR A 50 10.74 8.13 22.19
CA THR A 50 9.99 6.96 21.73
C THR A 50 10.41 6.60 20.29
N ARG A 51 10.83 5.35 20.08
CA ARG A 51 11.24 4.77 18.78
C ARG A 51 12.51 5.35 18.14
N LEU A 52 13.29 6.16 18.85
CA LEU A 52 14.56 6.69 18.35
C LEU A 52 15.74 6.26 19.25
N PRO A 53 16.93 6.06 18.68
CA PRO A 53 18.14 5.83 19.47
C PRO A 53 18.46 7.05 20.32
N PRO A 54 19.14 6.87 21.48
CA PRO A 54 19.56 7.97 22.31
C PRO A 54 20.44 8.98 21.55
N ALA A 55 20.23 10.27 21.80
CA ALA A 55 21.03 11.35 21.22
C ALA A 55 21.75 12.15 22.32
N TYR A 56 23.03 12.44 22.09
CA TYR A 56 23.86 13.18 23.05
C TYR A 56 23.89 14.66 22.68
N TYR A 57 23.53 15.51 23.62
CA TYR A 57 23.52 16.95 23.50
C TYR A 57 24.62 17.59 24.34
N PHE A 58 25.41 18.42 23.73
CA PHE A 58 26.59 19.07 24.32
C PHE A 58 26.32 20.55 24.56
N PRO A 59 26.64 21.11 25.75
CA PRO A 59 26.64 22.55 25.95
C PRO A 59 27.58 23.24 24.94
N PRO A 60 27.20 24.42 24.40
CA PRO A 60 28.04 25.10 23.39
C PRO A 60 29.47 25.34 23.84
N GLY A 61 29.70 25.60 25.15
CA GLY A 61 31.05 25.80 25.70
C GLY A 61 31.94 24.56 25.73
N ASP A 62 31.38 23.37 25.53
CA ASP A 62 32.10 22.09 25.51
C ASP A 62 32.26 21.57 24.05
N VAL A 63 31.89 22.40 23.06
CA VAL A 63 32.02 22.11 21.62
C VAL A 63 33.01 23.12 21.00
N ARG A 64 33.91 22.65 20.19
CA ARG A 64 34.86 23.47 19.46
C ARG A 64 34.22 24.13 18.24
N THR A 65 33.50 25.24 18.50
CA THR A 65 32.68 25.95 17.52
C THR A 65 33.48 26.57 16.37
N GLU A 66 34.81 26.72 16.51
CA GLU A 66 35.72 27.15 15.43
C GLU A 66 35.75 26.20 14.23
N PHE A 67 35.29 24.95 14.41
CA PHE A 67 35.14 23.96 13.33
C PHE A 67 33.75 23.93 12.72
N LEU A 68 32.80 24.71 13.23
CA LEU A 68 31.39 24.68 12.82
C LEU A 68 31.06 25.88 11.91
N GLU A 69 30.43 25.58 10.78
CA GLU A 69 29.85 26.58 9.89
C GLU A 69 28.34 26.37 9.79
N LYS A 70 27.56 27.37 10.24
CA LYS A 70 26.10 27.29 10.21
C LYS A 70 25.59 27.23 8.77
N THR A 71 24.68 26.29 8.47
CA THR A 71 24.09 26.14 7.14
C THR A 71 22.72 26.79 7.07
N SER A 72 22.17 26.90 5.86
CA SER A 72 20.78 27.37 5.64
C SER A 72 19.74 26.28 5.87
N LEU A 73 20.15 25.03 6.11
CA LEU A 73 19.24 23.94 6.36
C LEU A 73 18.50 24.16 7.68
N GLN A 74 17.19 24.01 7.65
CA GLN A 74 16.34 23.92 8.84
C GLN A 74 15.34 22.79 8.66
N THR A 75 15.02 22.09 9.74
CA THR A 75 13.96 21.08 9.78
C THR A 75 13.04 21.34 10.95
N HIS A 76 11.79 20.95 10.81
CA HIS A 76 10.80 21.11 11.86
C HIS A 76 10.45 19.78 12.54
N CYS A 77 10.67 19.71 13.86
CA CYS A 77 10.19 18.61 14.69
C CYS A 77 8.92 19.06 15.45
N PRO A 78 7.79 18.34 15.31
CA PRO A 78 6.54 18.73 15.98
C PRO A 78 6.62 18.67 17.51
N PHE A 79 7.64 18.03 18.07
CA PHE A 79 7.86 17.89 19.52
C PHE A 79 8.93 18.82 20.08
N LYS A 80 9.93 19.19 19.27
CA LYS A 80 11.11 19.96 19.75
C LYS A 80 11.25 21.35 19.11
N GLY A 81 10.59 21.62 18.00
CA GLY A 81 10.68 22.90 17.29
C GLY A 81 11.58 22.84 16.04
N ASN A 82 12.12 23.99 15.64
CA ASN A 82 12.98 24.09 14.47
C ASN A 82 14.44 23.80 14.83
N ALA A 83 15.02 22.82 14.13
CA ALA A 83 16.45 22.52 14.24
C ALA A 83 17.26 23.35 13.24
N SER A 84 18.37 23.93 13.71
CA SER A 84 19.43 24.51 12.90
C SER A 84 20.55 23.49 12.70
N TYR A 85 21.34 23.66 11.61
CA TYR A 85 22.39 22.71 11.25
C TYR A 85 23.72 23.39 11.01
N TRP A 86 24.80 22.64 11.25
CA TRP A 86 26.20 23.10 11.01
C TRP A 86 26.97 22.02 10.26
N THR A 87 27.79 22.49 9.33
CA THR A 87 28.84 21.70 8.68
C THR A 87 30.06 21.68 9.57
N LEU A 88 30.67 20.51 9.77
CA LEU A 88 31.91 20.32 10.53
C LEU A 88 33.09 20.28 9.57
N LYS A 89 34.16 21.09 9.85
CA LYS A 89 35.35 21.20 9.03
C LYS A 89 36.61 21.07 9.89
N VAL A 90 37.43 20.04 9.64
CA VAL A 90 38.66 19.79 10.38
C VAL A 90 39.74 19.27 9.43
N GLY A 91 40.89 19.96 9.35
CA GLY A 91 42.06 19.49 8.62
C GLY A 91 41.84 19.23 7.12
N GLY A 92 40.85 19.91 6.50
CA GLY A 92 40.49 19.72 5.09
C GLY A 92 39.31 18.76 4.86
N ASP A 93 38.95 17.96 5.84
CA ASP A 93 37.75 17.12 5.80
C ASP A 93 36.49 17.91 6.16
N VAL A 94 35.42 17.67 5.43
CA VAL A 94 34.13 18.36 5.54
C VAL A 94 33.01 17.35 5.73
N ALA A 95 32.25 17.50 6.81
CA ALA A 95 31.00 16.74 7.03
C ALA A 95 29.83 17.73 7.00
N GLU A 96 29.11 17.75 5.90
CA GLU A 96 27.97 18.66 5.70
C GLU A 96 26.81 18.31 6.64
N ASN A 97 26.24 19.34 7.32
CA ASN A 97 25.11 19.18 8.24
C ASN A 97 25.33 18.07 9.30
N ALA A 98 26.57 17.89 9.76
CA ALA A 98 26.93 16.84 10.73
C ALA A 98 26.50 17.16 12.16
N VAL A 99 26.18 18.41 12.44
CA VAL A 99 25.80 18.90 13.76
C VAL A 99 24.42 19.57 13.66
N TRP A 100 23.58 19.36 14.67
CA TRP A 100 22.29 20.02 14.77
C TRP A 100 22.01 20.49 16.19
N GLY A 101 21.05 21.41 16.35
CA GLY A 101 20.61 21.88 17.64
C GLY A 101 19.32 22.68 17.54
N TYR A 102 18.67 22.88 18.67
CA TYR A 102 17.44 23.66 18.80
C TYR A 102 17.77 24.96 19.52
N GLU A 103 17.78 26.08 18.79
CA GLU A 103 18.11 27.40 19.37
C GLU A 103 16.91 27.93 20.17
N GLU A 104 15.70 27.76 19.64
CA GLU A 104 14.42 28.14 20.27
C GLU A 104 13.47 26.93 20.27
N PRO A 105 13.67 25.95 21.17
CA PRO A 105 12.85 24.77 21.21
C PRO A 105 11.47 25.02 21.81
N TYR A 106 10.55 24.08 21.59
CA TYR A 106 9.32 23.98 22.35
C TYR A 106 9.58 23.66 23.83
N GLU A 107 8.55 23.86 24.69
CA GLU A 107 8.62 23.66 26.15
C GLU A 107 9.21 22.30 26.52
N ASP A 108 8.82 21.23 25.81
CA ASP A 108 9.28 19.87 26.06
C ASP A 108 10.79 19.66 25.82
N ALA A 109 11.45 20.51 25.04
CA ALA A 109 12.88 20.41 24.70
C ALA A 109 13.74 21.55 25.28
N LEU A 110 13.21 22.35 26.20
CA LEU A 110 13.96 23.41 26.90
C LEU A 110 15.26 22.94 27.56
N PRO A 111 15.36 21.71 28.14
CA PRO A 111 16.62 21.26 28.73
C PRO A 111 17.83 21.23 27.80
N VAL A 112 17.61 21.23 26.48
CA VAL A 112 18.68 21.25 25.46
C VAL A 112 18.65 22.49 24.58
N ALA A 113 18.00 23.57 25.03
CA ALA A 113 17.98 24.84 24.31
C ALA A 113 19.43 25.34 24.05
N GLY A 114 19.76 25.55 22.79
CA GLY A 114 21.09 25.97 22.37
C GLY A 114 22.19 24.91 22.47
N TYR A 115 21.90 23.69 22.92
CA TYR A 115 22.86 22.59 22.90
C TYR A 115 23.03 22.06 21.47
N LEU A 116 24.19 21.45 21.22
CA LEU A 116 24.56 20.88 19.91
C LEU A 116 24.64 19.35 20.02
N SER A 117 24.17 18.66 19.00
CA SER A 117 24.25 17.21 18.89
C SER A 117 24.93 16.83 17.57
N PHE A 118 25.59 15.68 17.54
CA PHE A 118 26.36 15.22 16.39
C PHE A 118 25.71 13.95 15.81
N TYR A 119 25.59 13.89 14.48
CA TYR A 119 25.20 12.66 13.82
C TYR A 119 26.32 11.63 13.95
N PRO A 120 26.07 10.49 14.65
CA PRO A 120 27.13 9.49 14.86
C PRO A 120 27.75 8.99 13.55
N ASN A 121 26.96 8.89 12.48
CA ASN A 121 27.38 8.45 11.15
C ASN A 121 28.06 9.55 10.30
N ARG A 122 28.30 10.74 10.85
CA ARG A 122 28.97 11.88 10.17
C ARG A 122 30.20 12.38 10.90
N VAL A 123 30.56 11.74 11.98
CA VAL A 123 31.78 11.96 12.75
C VAL A 123 32.62 10.68 12.78
N SER A 124 33.88 10.77 13.21
CA SER A 124 34.75 9.58 13.26
C SER A 124 34.34 8.64 14.36
N ALA A 125 34.07 9.15 15.56
CA ALA A 125 33.59 8.38 16.71
C ALA A 125 32.94 9.30 17.76
N ILE A 126 32.03 8.71 18.57
CA ILE A 126 31.51 9.29 19.80
C ILE A 126 31.81 8.31 20.92
N TYR A 127 32.37 8.80 22.02
CA TYR A 127 32.74 8.01 23.18
C TYR A 127 31.92 8.44 24.39
N ASP A 128 31.35 7.47 25.12
CA ASP A 128 30.73 7.65 26.44
C ASP A 128 31.64 7.00 27.51
N GLY A 129 32.41 7.82 28.20
CA GLY A 129 33.55 7.36 28.98
C GLY A 129 34.64 6.82 28.07
N ASP A 130 34.98 5.53 28.25
CA ASP A 130 35.96 4.82 27.40
C ASP A 130 35.29 3.90 26.37
N ASP A 131 33.96 3.85 26.36
CA ASP A 131 33.21 3.02 25.41
C ASP A 131 32.87 3.84 24.16
N GLU A 132 33.28 3.36 23.00
CA GLU A 132 32.83 3.90 21.73
C GLU A 132 31.35 3.56 21.50
N ILE A 133 30.54 4.56 21.16
CA ILE A 133 29.13 4.37 20.84
C ILE A 133 29.07 3.77 19.45
N PRO A 134 28.52 2.55 19.28
CA PRO A 134 28.43 1.91 17.99
C PRO A 134 27.60 2.75 17.02
N HIS A 135 28.15 3.08 15.88
CA HIS A 135 27.43 3.74 14.79
C HIS A 135 27.85 3.18 13.44
N LEU A 136 26.90 3.08 12.53
CA LEU A 136 27.18 2.74 11.16
C LEU A 136 27.66 4.01 10.44
N SER A 137 28.98 4.19 10.32
CA SER A 137 29.55 5.29 9.54
C SER A 137 29.39 5.05 8.03
N ARG A 138 28.82 6.01 7.32
CA ARG A 138 28.95 6.09 5.86
C ARG A 138 30.42 6.44 5.53
N GLY A 139 31.25 5.43 5.33
CA GLY A 139 32.64 5.68 4.96
C GLY A 139 33.68 4.75 5.54
N ALA A 140 33.35 3.93 6.56
CA ALA A 140 34.11 2.72 6.77
C ALA A 140 33.92 1.87 5.51
N ALA A 141 35.00 1.48 4.84
CA ALA A 141 34.97 0.44 3.83
C ALA A 141 34.05 -0.66 4.36
N SER A 142 32.99 -0.98 3.60
CA SER A 142 31.90 -1.88 4.01
C SER A 142 32.44 -2.96 4.95
N MET A 143 32.00 -2.98 6.20
CA MET A 143 32.38 -4.04 7.16
C MET A 143 31.92 -5.43 6.68
N HIS A 144 31.11 -5.45 5.61
CA HIS A 144 30.69 -6.65 4.93
C HIS A 144 31.69 -6.99 3.84
N ALA A 145 32.27 -8.17 3.92
CA ALA A 145 33.11 -8.73 2.85
C ALA A 145 32.38 -8.77 1.50
N ASN A 146 31.04 -8.75 1.53
CA ASN A 146 30.15 -8.68 0.37
C ASN A 146 29.53 -7.27 0.27
N PRO A 147 29.91 -6.43 -0.72
CA PRO A 147 29.37 -5.08 -0.88
C PRO A 147 27.85 -5.06 -1.13
N ILE A 148 27.30 -6.13 -1.72
CA ILE A 148 25.85 -6.27 -1.97
C ILE A 148 25.12 -6.38 -0.64
N ALA A 149 25.69 -7.07 0.36
CA ALA A 149 25.12 -7.17 1.70
C ALA A 149 25.09 -5.79 2.39
N GLY A 150 26.16 -5.01 2.27
CA GLY A 150 26.21 -3.64 2.78
C GLY A 150 25.09 -2.78 2.19
N TRP A 151 24.93 -2.79 0.88
CA TRP A 151 23.87 -2.05 0.20
C TRP A 151 22.46 -2.50 0.66
N LEU A 152 22.22 -3.80 0.78
CA LEU A 152 20.92 -4.33 1.24
C LEU A 152 20.56 -3.87 2.65
N LEU A 153 21.53 -3.82 3.56
CA LEU A 153 21.31 -3.43 4.95
C LEU A 153 21.18 -1.91 5.14
N GLU A 154 21.90 -1.11 4.32
CA GLU A 154 21.98 0.33 4.51
C GLU A 154 20.99 1.13 3.65
N GLN A 155 20.62 0.65 2.45
CA GLN A 155 19.92 1.45 1.45
C GLN A 155 18.64 0.80 0.90
N ALA A 156 18.65 -0.51 0.69
CA ALA A 156 17.56 -1.20 -0.03
C ALA A 156 16.17 -1.07 0.63
N TRP A 157 16.12 -0.90 1.95
CA TRP A 157 14.88 -0.71 2.71
C TRP A 157 14.14 0.60 2.38
N GLN A 158 14.81 1.57 1.72
CA GLN A 158 14.22 2.84 1.28
C GLN A 158 13.40 2.69 -0.01
N ALA A 159 13.49 1.56 -0.70
CA ALA A 159 12.71 1.32 -1.92
C ALA A 159 11.21 1.35 -1.62
N ALA A 160 10.49 2.26 -2.28
CA ALA A 160 9.05 2.45 -2.04
C ALA A 160 8.19 1.32 -2.61
N THR A 161 8.68 0.58 -3.60
CA THR A 161 7.94 -0.49 -4.29
C THR A 161 8.85 -1.70 -4.56
N PRO A 162 8.29 -2.90 -4.74
CA PRO A 162 9.09 -4.08 -5.10
C PRO A 162 9.77 -3.94 -6.46
N GLU A 163 9.19 -3.17 -7.39
CA GLU A 163 9.79 -2.83 -8.67
C GLU A 163 11.06 -1.98 -8.49
N ALA A 164 10.97 -0.94 -7.64
CA ALA A 164 12.11 -0.09 -7.30
C ALA A 164 13.21 -0.89 -6.59
N LEU A 165 12.83 -1.75 -5.63
CA LEU A 165 13.76 -2.63 -4.93
C LEU A 165 14.51 -3.54 -5.90
N MET A 166 13.78 -4.18 -6.82
CA MET A 166 14.38 -5.06 -7.83
C MET A 166 15.33 -4.31 -8.76
N GLY A 167 14.90 -3.16 -9.30
CA GLY A 167 15.73 -2.35 -10.20
C GLY A 167 17.03 -1.91 -9.53
N GLN A 168 16.95 -1.40 -8.30
CA GLN A 168 18.11 -0.98 -7.52
C GLN A 168 19.02 -2.16 -7.15
N PHE A 169 18.45 -3.33 -6.82
CA PHE A 169 19.22 -4.54 -6.55
C PHE A 169 19.98 -5.01 -7.80
N CYS A 170 19.33 -5.06 -8.96
CA CYS A 170 19.97 -5.43 -10.21
C CYS A 170 21.09 -4.45 -10.57
N GLN A 171 20.88 -3.15 -10.38
CA GLN A 171 21.92 -2.15 -10.59
C GLN A 171 23.09 -2.35 -9.63
N CYS A 172 22.82 -2.61 -8.35
CA CYS A 172 23.87 -2.93 -7.37
C CYS A 172 24.68 -4.17 -7.79
N LEU A 173 24.05 -5.19 -8.35
CA LEU A 173 24.75 -6.38 -8.89
C LEU A 173 25.67 -5.99 -10.06
N VAL A 174 25.18 -5.20 -11.01
CA VAL A 174 25.95 -4.72 -12.18
C VAL A 174 27.15 -3.87 -11.73
N ASP A 175 26.94 -2.91 -10.82
CA ASP A 175 27.98 -2.04 -10.27
C ASP A 175 29.08 -2.82 -9.54
N ASN A 176 28.74 -4.00 -8.99
CA ASN A 176 29.68 -4.91 -8.34
C ASN A 176 30.22 -6.00 -9.28
N GLY A 177 30.05 -5.83 -10.59
CA GLY A 177 30.67 -6.64 -11.64
C GLY A 177 29.97 -7.99 -11.92
N VAL A 178 28.79 -8.25 -11.32
CA VAL A 178 28.01 -9.45 -11.61
C VAL A 178 27.45 -9.34 -13.03
N PRO A 179 27.68 -10.31 -13.91
CA PRO A 179 27.29 -10.22 -15.33
C PRO A 179 25.82 -10.58 -15.55
N ILE A 180 24.92 -9.80 -14.97
CA ILE A 180 23.48 -9.98 -15.07
C ILE A 180 22.87 -9.01 -16.08
N GLN A 181 22.04 -9.50 -17.00
CA GLN A 181 21.28 -8.70 -17.96
C GLN A 181 19.77 -8.93 -17.87
N ARG A 182 19.35 -9.98 -17.16
CA ARG A 182 17.93 -10.22 -16.89
C ARG A 182 17.75 -10.88 -15.53
N MET A 183 16.76 -10.39 -14.78
CA MET A 183 16.26 -11.03 -13.57
C MET A 183 14.75 -11.20 -13.63
N THR A 184 14.25 -12.31 -13.09
CA THR A 184 12.82 -12.52 -12.90
C THR A 184 12.58 -13.01 -11.48
N ILE A 185 11.64 -12.38 -10.76
CA ILE A 185 11.18 -12.81 -9.44
C ILE A 185 9.69 -13.13 -9.55
N ILE A 186 9.28 -14.32 -9.10
CA ILE A 186 7.90 -14.77 -9.07
C ILE A 186 7.47 -14.95 -7.63
N ILE A 187 6.42 -14.22 -7.25
CA ILE A 187 5.84 -14.24 -5.91
C ILE A 187 4.38 -14.65 -6.05
N PRO A 188 3.98 -15.86 -5.62
CA PRO A 188 2.58 -16.24 -5.50
C PRO A 188 1.83 -15.27 -4.59
N THR A 189 0.60 -14.92 -4.95
CA THR A 189 -0.20 -13.90 -4.25
C THR A 189 -1.50 -14.48 -3.71
N LEU A 190 -1.96 -13.99 -2.58
CA LEU A 190 -3.28 -14.28 -2.07
C LEU A 190 -4.28 -13.28 -2.69
N HIS A 191 -4.74 -13.59 -3.91
CA HIS A 191 -5.65 -12.75 -4.68
C HIS A 191 -6.69 -13.62 -5.40
N PRO A 192 -7.99 -13.23 -5.46
CA PRO A 192 -9.04 -14.05 -6.07
C PRO A 192 -8.82 -14.41 -7.54
N GLN A 193 -8.17 -13.54 -8.31
CA GLN A 193 -8.00 -13.70 -9.77
C GLN A 193 -6.53 -13.86 -10.20
N VAL A 194 -5.56 -13.52 -9.34
CA VAL A 194 -4.14 -13.51 -9.67
C VAL A 194 -3.41 -14.54 -8.84
N PHE A 195 -2.79 -15.51 -9.50
CA PHE A 195 -1.96 -16.52 -8.85
C PHE A 195 -0.62 -15.96 -8.40
N ALA A 196 0.05 -15.16 -9.25
CA ALA A 196 1.38 -14.64 -8.94
C ALA A 196 1.65 -13.27 -9.55
N SER A 197 2.46 -12.48 -8.86
CA SER A 197 3.14 -11.30 -9.42
C SER A 197 4.51 -11.71 -9.93
N VAL A 198 4.79 -11.41 -11.19
CA VAL A 198 6.05 -11.70 -11.87
C VAL A 198 6.75 -10.39 -12.17
N PHE A 199 7.85 -10.14 -11.51
CA PHE A 199 8.70 -8.98 -11.73
C PHE A 199 9.80 -9.36 -12.72
N VAL A 200 9.96 -8.59 -13.78
CA VAL A 200 10.96 -8.82 -14.82
C VAL A 200 11.78 -7.55 -15.00
N TRP A 201 13.07 -7.65 -14.67
CA TRP A 201 14.06 -6.63 -14.99
C TRP A 201 14.90 -7.08 -16.18
N ARG A 202 15.23 -6.14 -17.05
CA ARG A 202 16.26 -6.28 -18.09
C ARG A 202 17.18 -5.07 -18.01
N GLU A 203 18.45 -5.27 -18.34
CA GLU A 203 19.45 -4.19 -18.42
C GLU A 203 18.91 -3.04 -19.29
N GLU A 204 19.13 -1.80 -18.86
CA GLU A 204 18.64 -0.57 -19.50
C GLU A 204 17.11 -0.42 -19.62
N SER A 205 16.34 -1.19 -18.85
CA SER A 205 14.88 -1.14 -18.89
C SER A 205 14.28 -0.99 -17.48
N GLU A 206 13.11 -0.38 -17.40
CA GLU A 206 12.32 -0.39 -16.17
C GLU A 206 11.82 -1.80 -15.85
N VAL A 207 11.63 -2.08 -14.55
CA VAL A 207 11.06 -3.34 -14.09
C VAL A 207 9.59 -3.42 -14.52
N LYS A 208 9.23 -4.50 -15.23
CA LYS A 208 7.86 -4.80 -15.63
C LYS A 208 7.23 -5.78 -14.65
N THR A 209 6.01 -5.48 -14.20
CA THR A 209 5.20 -6.41 -13.41
C THR A 209 4.13 -7.05 -14.27
N ILE A 210 4.06 -8.37 -14.26
CA ILE A 210 3.06 -9.19 -14.95
C ILE A 210 2.24 -9.92 -13.89
N TYR A 211 0.92 -9.89 -14.00
CA TYR A 211 0.02 -10.61 -13.13
C TYR A 211 -0.47 -11.88 -13.82
N GLU A 212 -0.04 -13.03 -13.32
CA GLU A 212 -0.40 -14.33 -13.88
C GLU A 212 -1.68 -14.84 -13.19
N PRO A 213 -2.73 -15.20 -13.96
CA PRO A 213 -3.98 -15.71 -13.41
C PRO A 213 -3.84 -17.16 -12.92
N HIS A 214 -4.83 -17.67 -12.17
CA HIS A 214 -4.79 -19.02 -11.58
C HIS A 214 -4.73 -20.15 -12.62
N ASP A 215 -5.26 -19.96 -13.82
CA ASP A 215 -5.23 -20.93 -14.91
C ASP A 215 -3.83 -21.21 -15.45
N ILE A 216 -2.85 -20.31 -15.22
CA ILE A 216 -1.44 -20.50 -15.56
C ILE A 216 -0.91 -21.84 -15.02
N LEU A 217 -1.38 -22.27 -13.85
CA LEU A 217 -0.97 -23.55 -13.23
C LEU A 217 -1.27 -24.78 -14.10
N GLN A 218 -2.24 -24.66 -15.01
CA GLN A 218 -2.62 -25.74 -15.93
C GLN A 218 -1.88 -25.66 -17.26
N GLN A 219 -1.26 -24.54 -17.56
CA GLN A 219 -0.61 -24.30 -18.85
C GLN A 219 0.77 -24.99 -18.92
N PRO A 220 1.15 -25.53 -20.10
CA PRO A 220 2.48 -26.12 -20.31
C PRO A 220 3.63 -25.16 -19.97
N LYS A 221 3.45 -23.86 -20.28
CA LYS A 221 4.42 -22.79 -19.98
C LYS A 221 4.85 -22.80 -18.49
N PHE A 222 3.92 -23.11 -17.58
CA PHE A 222 4.23 -23.22 -16.15
C PHE A 222 4.68 -24.63 -15.78
N LYS A 223 3.93 -25.67 -16.18
CA LYS A 223 4.21 -27.07 -15.81
C LYS A 223 5.63 -27.53 -16.21
N ASP A 224 6.07 -27.07 -17.38
CA ASP A 224 7.37 -27.40 -17.96
C ASP A 224 8.40 -26.28 -17.71
N SER A 225 8.32 -25.60 -16.57
CA SER A 225 9.22 -24.50 -16.22
C SER A 225 10.16 -24.86 -15.06
N PRO A 226 11.32 -24.19 -14.96
CA PRO A 226 12.19 -24.30 -13.78
C PRO A 226 11.47 -23.89 -12.48
N PHE A 227 10.49 -22.99 -12.58
CA PHE A 227 9.70 -22.50 -11.44
C PHE A 227 8.84 -23.62 -10.84
N ALA A 228 8.13 -24.37 -11.68
CA ALA A 228 7.34 -25.52 -11.22
C ALA A 228 8.21 -26.59 -10.55
N LEU A 229 9.43 -26.80 -11.06
CA LEU A 229 10.38 -27.76 -10.48
C LEU A 229 10.84 -27.29 -9.08
N ILE A 230 11.19 -26.00 -8.93
CA ILE A 230 11.61 -25.42 -7.65
C ILE A 230 10.47 -25.41 -6.65
N LEU A 231 9.25 -25.04 -7.06
CA LEU A 231 8.07 -25.09 -6.19
C LEU A 231 7.72 -26.50 -5.70
N ARG A 232 8.15 -27.54 -6.42
CA ARG A 232 8.05 -28.95 -5.98
C ARG A 232 9.21 -29.39 -5.07
N GLY A 233 10.13 -28.48 -4.70
CA GLY A 233 11.19 -28.73 -3.74
C GLY A 233 12.59 -28.88 -4.31
N ALA A 234 12.82 -28.63 -5.60
CA ALA A 234 14.18 -28.59 -6.14
C ALA A 234 15.00 -27.44 -5.55
N GLY A 235 16.28 -27.68 -5.24
CA GLY A 235 17.17 -26.69 -4.65
C GLY A 235 17.62 -25.58 -5.60
N GLY A 236 17.35 -25.69 -6.90
CA GLY A 236 17.68 -24.72 -7.93
C GLY A 236 17.92 -25.37 -9.28
N VAL A 237 18.03 -24.56 -10.31
CA VAL A 237 18.31 -24.98 -11.70
C VAL A 237 19.36 -24.06 -12.28
N ARG A 238 20.44 -24.61 -12.85
CA ARG A 238 21.40 -23.86 -13.66
C ARG A 238 21.56 -24.50 -15.03
N ARG A 239 21.64 -23.69 -16.09
CA ARG A 239 21.91 -24.13 -17.46
C ARG A 239 22.96 -23.21 -18.09
N LYS A 240 24.14 -23.77 -18.33
CA LYS A 240 25.20 -23.11 -19.11
C LYS A 240 24.86 -23.23 -20.59
N LEU A 241 24.36 -22.12 -21.17
CA LEU A 241 23.78 -22.12 -22.52
C LEU A 241 24.80 -21.92 -23.63
N GLU A 242 25.99 -21.44 -23.30
CA GLU A 242 27.10 -21.26 -24.24
C GLU A 242 27.62 -22.59 -24.79
N GLN A 243 27.49 -23.68 -24.02
CA GLN A 243 28.00 -25.00 -24.41
C GLN A 243 27.16 -25.62 -25.54
N PRO A 244 27.79 -26.32 -26.53
CA PRO A 244 27.06 -27.00 -27.59
C PRO A 244 26.05 -28.03 -27.09
N GLU A 245 26.42 -28.76 -26.01
CA GLU A 245 25.60 -29.80 -25.38
C GLU A 245 24.67 -29.23 -24.28
N ALA A 246 24.42 -27.95 -24.29
CA ALA A 246 23.55 -27.29 -23.29
C ALA A 246 22.19 -28.00 -23.21
N LYS A 247 21.80 -28.37 -21.98
CA LYS A 247 20.51 -29.03 -21.73
C LYS A 247 19.40 -27.99 -21.88
N LEU A 248 18.55 -28.14 -22.90
CA LEU A 248 17.44 -27.23 -23.27
C LEU A 248 16.09 -27.86 -22.89
N ASP A 249 15.97 -28.33 -21.67
CA ASP A 249 14.81 -29.08 -21.18
C ASP A 249 13.60 -28.20 -20.86
N PHE A 250 13.77 -26.88 -20.73
CA PHE A 250 12.69 -25.94 -20.45
C PHE A 250 12.44 -24.97 -21.62
N PRO A 251 11.18 -24.62 -21.93
CA PRO A 251 10.87 -23.63 -22.98
C PRO A 251 11.62 -22.30 -22.78
N VAL A 252 11.60 -21.74 -21.58
CA VAL A 252 12.29 -20.46 -21.26
C VAL A 252 13.80 -20.54 -21.54
N VAL A 253 14.41 -21.68 -21.32
CA VAL A 253 15.85 -21.88 -21.56
C VAL A 253 16.16 -21.90 -23.06
N ARG A 254 15.26 -22.50 -23.89
CA ARG A 254 15.38 -22.48 -25.34
C ARG A 254 15.24 -21.05 -25.89
N ASP A 255 14.25 -20.32 -25.42
CA ASP A 255 14.02 -18.94 -25.84
C ASP A 255 15.21 -18.06 -25.49
N LEU A 256 15.72 -18.15 -24.26
CA LEU A 256 16.89 -17.39 -23.80
C LEU A 256 18.16 -17.74 -24.60
N LYS A 257 18.37 -19.01 -24.92
CA LYS A 257 19.49 -19.41 -25.78
C LYS A 257 19.36 -18.80 -27.20
N ALA A 258 18.16 -18.78 -27.75
CA ALA A 258 17.89 -18.14 -29.04
C ALA A 258 18.12 -16.62 -28.99
N GLU A 259 17.87 -15.98 -27.85
CA GLU A 259 18.20 -14.57 -27.59
C GLU A 259 19.72 -14.33 -27.42
N GLY A 260 20.55 -15.39 -27.30
CA GLY A 260 22.00 -15.30 -27.13
C GLY A 260 22.48 -15.37 -25.68
N ALA A 261 21.63 -15.80 -24.75
CA ALA A 261 22.03 -16.01 -23.35
C ALA A 261 23.10 -17.08 -23.22
N THR A 262 24.06 -16.85 -22.32
CA THR A 262 25.21 -17.74 -22.05
C THR A 262 25.01 -18.57 -20.79
N ASP A 263 24.27 -18.06 -19.80
CA ASP A 263 24.03 -18.76 -18.54
C ASP A 263 22.66 -18.39 -17.96
N TYR A 264 21.96 -19.36 -17.41
CA TYR A 264 20.67 -19.22 -16.74
C TYR A 264 20.70 -19.90 -15.39
N VAL A 265 20.28 -19.21 -14.35
CA VAL A 265 20.17 -19.73 -12.99
C VAL A 265 18.80 -19.39 -12.43
N ALA A 266 18.11 -20.40 -11.88
CA ALA A 266 16.89 -20.21 -11.10
C ALA A 266 17.08 -20.80 -9.71
N MET A 267 16.65 -20.11 -8.67
CA MET A 267 16.87 -20.50 -7.28
C MET A 267 15.65 -20.21 -6.41
N PRO A 268 15.47 -20.99 -5.32
CA PRO A 268 14.43 -20.75 -4.35
C PRO A 268 14.66 -19.43 -3.62
N PHE A 269 13.57 -18.72 -3.37
CA PHE A 269 13.53 -17.43 -2.72
C PHE A 269 12.50 -17.49 -1.59
N ARG A 270 12.95 -17.77 -0.34
CA ARG A 270 12.08 -18.17 0.77
C ARG A 270 11.71 -16.99 1.67
N PHE A 271 10.42 -16.85 1.94
CA PHE A 271 9.89 -15.93 2.94
C PHE A 271 9.89 -16.55 4.35
N SER A 272 9.70 -15.73 5.40
CA SER A 272 9.71 -16.17 6.80
C SER A 272 8.54 -17.07 7.15
N ASN A 273 7.40 -16.86 6.50
CA ASN A 273 6.19 -17.66 6.65
C ASN A 273 6.28 -19.05 5.96
N GLY A 274 7.45 -19.40 5.40
CA GLY A 274 7.70 -20.66 4.71
C GLY A 274 7.28 -20.65 3.24
N HIS A 275 6.65 -19.61 2.73
CA HIS A 275 6.28 -19.51 1.32
C HIS A 275 7.53 -19.54 0.43
N LEU A 276 7.47 -20.39 -0.57
CA LEU A 276 8.52 -20.57 -1.55
C LEU A 276 8.22 -19.71 -2.78
N ASN A 277 9.10 -18.77 -3.06
CA ASN A 277 9.12 -17.97 -4.27
C ASN A 277 10.31 -18.38 -5.13
N VAL A 278 10.41 -17.86 -6.33
CA VAL A 278 11.51 -18.21 -7.25
C VAL A 278 12.12 -16.98 -7.84
N MET A 279 13.46 -16.91 -7.82
CA MET A 279 14.24 -15.92 -8.52
C MET A 279 15.02 -16.59 -9.64
N SER A 280 15.06 -15.97 -10.82
CA SER A 280 15.96 -16.41 -11.90
C SER A 280 16.78 -15.26 -12.44
N MET A 281 18.01 -15.58 -12.88
CA MET A 281 18.97 -14.65 -13.45
C MET A 281 19.49 -15.21 -14.77
N THR A 282 19.79 -14.30 -15.69
CA THR A 282 20.34 -14.65 -17.01
C THR A 282 21.52 -13.74 -17.32
N SER A 283 22.60 -14.34 -17.80
CA SER A 283 23.75 -13.63 -18.35
C SER A 283 23.83 -13.83 -19.86
N PHE A 284 24.24 -12.77 -20.57
CA PHE A 284 24.56 -12.79 -21.99
C PHE A 284 26.07 -12.58 -22.22
N ARG A 285 26.85 -12.38 -21.16
CA ARG A 285 28.29 -12.29 -21.25
C ARG A 285 28.94 -13.66 -21.47
N LYS A 286 29.99 -13.69 -22.26
CA LYS A 286 30.80 -14.88 -22.47
C LYS A 286 31.32 -15.43 -21.13
N GLY A 287 31.15 -16.73 -20.90
CA GLY A 287 31.49 -17.42 -19.66
C GLY A 287 30.38 -17.42 -18.59
N GLY A 288 29.35 -16.58 -18.72
CA GLY A 288 28.22 -16.50 -17.79
C GLY A 288 28.61 -16.03 -16.38
N PHE A 289 27.97 -16.59 -15.36
CA PHE A 289 28.23 -16.30 -13.93
C PHE A 289 29.41 -17.12 -13.41
N ALA A 290 30.35 -16.47 -12.71
CA ALA A 290 31.38 -17.15 -11.93
C ALA A 290 30.74 -17.79 -10.67
N VAL A 291 31.46 -18.72 -10.05
CA VAL A 291 31.02 -19.36 -8.79
C VAL A 291 30.94 -18.32 -7.67
N GLU A 292 31.88 -17.40 -7.66
CA GLU A 292 31.99 -16.29 -6.71
C GLU A 292 30.80 -15.33 -6.83
N ASP A 293 30.33 -15.05 -8.06
CA ASP A 293 29.13 -14.22 -8.29
C ASP A 293 27.89 -14.84 -7.66
N LEU A 294 27.68 -16.13 -7.93
CA LEU A 294 26.56 -16.87 -7.36
C LEU A 294 26.68 -16.99 -5.84
N GLY A 295 27.91 -17.19 -5.32
CA GLY A 295 28.17 -17.23 -3.88
C GLY A 295 27.76 -15.94 -3.17
N ARG A 296 28.17 -14.77 -3.70
CA ARG A 296 27.78 -13.44 -3.18
C ARG A 296 26.27 -13.23 -3.20
N ILE A 297 25.58 -13.70 -4.23
CA ILE A 297 24.13 -13.60 -4.33
C ILE A 297 23.43 -14.53 -3.34
N TYR A 298 23.88 -15.80 -3.22
CA TYR A 298 23.33 -16.75 -2.26
C TYR A 298 23.42 -16.25 -0.81
N GLU A 299 24.52 -15.61 -0.45
CA GLU A 299 24.74 -15.03 0.87
C GLU A 299 23.67 -13.97 1.22
N VAL A 300 23.25 -13.16 0.25
CA VAL A 300 22.33 -12.03 0.48
C VAL A 300 20.85 -12.38 0.24
N LEU A 301 20.56 -13.54 -0.36
CA LEU A 301 19.18 -13.94 -0.65
C LEU A 301 18.24 -13.88 0.56
N PRO A 302 18.62 -14.31 1.78
CA PRO A 302 17.74 -14.23 2.94
C PRO A 302 17.35 -12.80 3.29
N VAL A 303 18.26 -11.83 3.15
CA VAL A 303 17.98 -10.40 3.42
C VAL A 303 17.08 -9.82 2.33
N LEU A 304 17.42 -10.06 1.06
CA LEU A 304 16.59 -9.64 -0.07
C LEU A 304 15.17 -10.21 0.04
N ALA A 305 15.04 -11.49 0.44
CA ALA A 305 13.74 -12.13 0.64
C ALA A 305 12.90 -11.41 1.69
N ARG A 306 13.49 -10.95 2.81
CA ARG A 306 12.78 -10.19 3.84
C ARG A 306 12.27 -8.86 3.32
N LEU A 307 13.06 -8.16 2.51
CA LEU A 307 12.63 -6.88 1.92
C LEU A 307 11.46 -7.08 0.94
N PHE A 308 11.54 -8.10 0.08
CA PHE A 308 10.41 -8.45 -0.80
C PHE A 308 9.18 -8.92 -0.03
N GLU A 309 9.36 -9.65 1.08
CA GLU A 309 8.27 -10.11 1.93
C GLU A 309 7.48 -8.95 2.52
N VAL A 310 8.13 -7.91 3.02
CA VAL A 310 7.47 -6.70 3.54
C VAL A 310 6.57 -6.08 2.47
N HIS A 311 7.06 -5.94 1.23
CA HIS A 311 6.25 -5.42 0.13
C HIS A 311 5.10 -6.36 -0.26
N ALA A 312 5.34 -7.67 -0.26
CA ALA A 312 4.32 -8.67 -0.58
C ALA A 312 3.20 -8.70 0.46
N GLU A 313 3.53 -8.66 1.76
CA GLU A 313 2.57 -8.61 2.86
C GLU A 313 1.75 -7.31 2.82
N HIS A 314 2.40 -6.17 2.60
CA HIS A 314 1.67 -4.91 2.43
C HIS A 314 0.70 -4.97 1.24
N ARG A 315 1.15 -5.46 0.08
CA ARG A 315 0.29 -5.62 -1.12
C ARG A 315 -0.86 -6.60 -0.86
N THR A 316 -0.60 -7.68 -0.14
CA THR A 316 -1.63 -8.65 0.27
C THR A 316 -2.67 -7.99 1.17
N ALA A 317 -2.25 -7.22 2.18
CA ALA A 317 -3.16 -6.49 3.06
C ALA A 317 -4.02 -5.50 2.26
N VAL A 318 -3.42 -4.68 1.38
CA VAL A 318 -4.15 -3.76 0.49
C VAL A 318 -5.17 -4.53 -0.36
N THR A 319 -4.74 -5.62 -1.01
CA THR A 319 -5.60 -6.41 -1.90
C THR A 319 -6.79 -7.02 -1.15
N LEU A 320 -6.54 -7.65 0.00
CA LEU A 320 -7.60 -8.27 0.80
C LEU A 320 -8.60 -7.23 1.31
N LEU A 321 -8.10 -6.13 1.87
CA LEU A 321 -8.98 -5.06 2.34
C LEU A 321 -9.81 -4.46 1.21
N GLN A 322 -9.21 -4.20 0.05
CA GLN A 322 -9.94 -3.68 -1.11
C GLN A 322 -10.95 -4.69 -1.69
N THR A 323 -10.61 -5.98 -1.68
CA THR A 323 -11.48 -7.02 -2.21
C THR A 323 -12.69 -7.27 -1.32
N TYR A 324 -12.49 -7.31 0.00
CA TYR A 324 -13.55 -7.66 0.95
C TYR A 324 -14.30 -6.46 1.52
N LEU A 325 -13.66 -5.30 1.60
CA LEU A 325 -14.27 -4.09 2.17
C LEU A 325 -14.57 -3.00 1.12
N GLY A 326 -14.08 -3.14 -0.10
CA GLY A 326 -14.12 -2.09 -1.12
C GLY A 326 -12.88 -1.16 -1.06
N ARG A 327 -12.63 -0.44 -2.16
CA ARG A 327 -11.39 0.36 -2.31
C ARG A 327 -11.28 1.46 -1.26
N HIS A 328 -12.35 2.21 -1.06
CA HIS A 328 -12.35 3.35 -0.14
C HIS A 328 -12.24 2.91 1.32
N THR A 329 -13.09 1.94 1.73
CA THR A 329 -13.04 1.36 3.07
C THR A 329 -11.69 0.74 3.37
N GLY A 330 -11.15 -0.07 2.45
CA GLY A 330 -9.84 -0.71 2.60
C GLY A 330 -8.71 0.30 2.80
N ALA A 331 -8.72 1.41 2.04
CA ALA A 331 -7.74 2.48 2.21
C ALA A 331 -7.86 3.15 3.59
N ARG A 332 -9.07 3.45 4.06
CA ARG A 332 -9.29 4.07 5.38
C ARG A 332 -8.83 3.18 6.54
N VAL A 333 -9.04 1.88 6.44
CA VAL A 333 -8.55 0.91 7.44
C VAL A 333 -7.02 0.91 7.47
N LEU A 334 -6.37 0.94 6.32
CA LEU A 334 -4.90 1.04 6.21
C LEU A 334 -4.35 2.36 6.77
N ASP A 335 -5.10 3.46 6.60
CA ASP A 335 -4.77 4.77 7.16
C ASP A 335 -5.04 4.89 8.68
N GLY A 336 -5.43 3.78 9.33
CA GLY A 336 -5.65 3.72 10.77
C GLY A 336 -7.03 4.22 11.24
N LYS A 337 -8.00 4.41 10.36
CA LYS A 337 -9.40 4.72 10.71
C LYS A 337 -10.14 3.46 11.14
N VAL A 338 -9.75 2.89 12.27
CA VAL A 338 -10.20 1.58 12.75
C VAL A 338 -10.99 1.63 14.07
N ARG A 339 -11.17 2.84 14.64
CA ARG A 339 -11.84 2.96 15.94
C ARG A 339 -13.34 2.78 15.80
N HIS A 340 -13.96 2.13 16.80
CA HIS A 340 -15.42 2.04 16.93
C HIS A 340 -16.03 3.44 16.98
N GLY A 341 -17.05 3.69 16.15
CA GLY A 341 -17.72 5.00 16.06
C GLY A 341 -17.04 6.03 15.15
N ASP A 342 -15.87 5.73 14.57
CA ASP A 342 -15.32 6.56 13.51
C ASP A 342 -16.27 6.55 12.32
N GLY A 343 -16.93 7.67 12.06
CA GLY A 343 -17.90 7.82 10.96
C GLY A 343 -17.94 9.27 10.45
N GLU A 344 -18.36 9.39 9.20
CA GLU A 344 -18.61 10.70 8.59
C GLU A 344 -20.00 10.72 7.94
N GLN A 345 -20.65 11.86 7.99
CA GLN A 345 -21.89 12.08 7.25
C GLN A 345 -21.55 12.47 5.82
N ILE A 346 -22.07 11.72 4.86
CA ILE A 346 -21.89 12.00 3.43
C ILE A 346 -23.25 12.14 2.75
N HIS A 347 -23.38 13.10 1.85
CA HIS A 347 -24.50 13.19 0.94
C HIS A 347 -24.18 12.41 -0.33
N SER A 348 -25.10 11.56 -0.78
CA SER A 348 -24.81 10.64 -1.89
C SER A 348 -26.10 10.22 -2.60
N VAL A 349 -25.95 9.77 -3.85
CA VAL A 349 -26.96 8.90 -4.42
C VAL A 349 -26.78 7.52 -3.82
N VAL A 350 -27.84 6.99 -3.23
CA VAL A 350 -27.91 5.63 -2.70
C VAL A 350 -28.54 4.74 -3.75
N TRP A 351 -27.86 3.65 -4.06
CA TRP A 351 -28.29 2.56 -4.93
C TRP A 351 -28.63 1.34 -4.08
N PHE A 352 -29.81 0.80 -4.27
CA PHE A 352 -30.18 -0.50 -3.75
C PHE A 352 -30.74 -1.35 -4.88
N SER A 353 -30.22 -2.56 -5.08
CA SER A 353 -30.76 -3.49 -6.08
C SER A 353 -30.89 -4.88 -5.52
N ASP A 354 -31.90 -5.62 -5.99
CA ASP A 354 -32.25 -6.95 -5.51
C ASP A 354 -32.57 -7.89 -6.67
N LEU A 355 -32.20 -9.17 -6.51
CA LEU A 355 -32.45 -10.23 -7.49
C LEU A 355 -33.91 -10.73 -7.34
N ARG A 356 -34.64 -10.74 -8.44
CA ARG A 356 -36.02 -11.25 -8.41
C ARG A 356 -36.09 -12.76 -8.29
N ASN A 357 -37.02 -13.26 -7.46
CA ASN A 357 -37.30 -14.68 -7.26
C ASN A 357 -36.12 -15.49 -6.68
N SER A 358 -35.14 -14.86 -6.05
CA SER A 358 -33.93 -15.49 -5.50
C SER A 358 -34.23 -16.66 -4.56
N THR A 359 -35.22 -16.51 -3.67
CA THR A 359 -35.64 -17.58 -2.74
C THR A 359 -36.20 -18.83 -3.47
N ALA A 360 -36.91 -18.64 -4.56
CA ALA A 360 -37.40 -19.76 -5.36
C ALA A 360 -36.27 -20.42 -6.14
N LEU A 361 -35.39 -19.60 -6.73
CA LEU A 361 -34.22 -20.06 -7.49
C LEU A 361 -33.25 -20.85 -6.60
N SER A 362 -32.96 -20.37 -5.39
CA SER A 362 -32.06 -21.05 -4.45
C SER A 362 -32.57 -22.42 -4.00
N LYS A 363 -33.91 -22.65 -4.05
CA LYS A 363 -34.52 -23.94 -3.74
C LYS A 363 -34.60 -24.88 -4.94
N SER A 364 -34.65 -24.36 -6.15
CA SER A 364 -34.83 -25.13 -7.38
C SER A 364 -33.53 -25.46 -8.12
N MET A 365 -32.45 -24.75 -7.85
CA MET A 365 -31.15 -24.94 -8.50
C MET A 365 -30.16 -25.69 -7.59
N PRO A 366 -29.27 -26.54 -8.15
CA PRO A 366 -28.10 -27.02 -7.41
C PRO A 366 -27.26 -25.84 -6.87
N LEU A 367 -26.66 -26.00 -5.68
CA LEU A 367 -25.92 -24.93 -5.00
C LEU A 367 -24.84 -24.27 -5.90
N GLU A 368 -24.05 -25.07 -6.59
CA GLU A 368 -22.99 -24.56 -7.46
C GLU A 368 -23.56 -23.73 -8.62
N ALA A 369 -24.64 -24.20 -9.24
CA ALA A 369 -25.31 -23.48 -10.32
C ALA A 369 -25.95 -22.18 -9.82
N TYR A 370 -26.54 -22.16 -8.63
CA TYR A 370 -27.11 -20.97 -8.01
C TYR A 370 -26.01 -19.94 -7.69
N LEU A 371 -24.85 -20.37 -7.17
CA LEU A 371 -23.73 -19.48 -6.90
C LEU A 371 -23.17 -18.85 -8.19
N LEU A 372 -23.05 -19.62 -9.28
CA LEU A 372 -22.64 -19.08 -10.59
C LEU A 372 -23.66 -18.07 -11.13
N TYR A 373 -24.95 -18.40 -11.01
CA TYR A 373 -26.05 -17.50 -11.40
C TYR A 373 -26.03 -16.19 -10.60
N LEU A 374 -25.88 -16.27 -9.28
CA LEU A 374 -25.77 -15.11 -8.38
C LEU A 374 -24.55 -14.26 -8.69
N ASN A 375 -23.40 -14.88 -8.96
CA ASN A 375 -22.18 -14.17 -9.34
C ASN A 375 -22.34 -13.42 -10.69
N ARG A 376 -23.06 -13.98 -11.66
CA ARG A 376 -23.38 -13.27 -12.91
C ARG A 376 -24.25 -12.03 -12.65
N TYR A 377 -25.28 -12.17 -11.79
CA TYR A 377 -26.09 -11.04 -11.37
C TYR A 377 -25.23 -9.95 -10.71
N PHE A 378 -24.39 -10.30 -9.74
CA PHE A 378 -23.49 -9.34 -9.10
C PHE A 378 -22.49 -8.70 -10.06
N HIS A 379 -21.95 -9.46 -11.01
CA HIS A 379 -21.08 -8.91 -12.03
C HIS A 379 -21.78 -7.85 -12.89
N CYS A 380 -23.04 -8.06 -13.24
CA CYS A 380 -23.83 -7.09 -13.99
C CYS A 380 -24.16 -5.85 -13.15
N MET A 381 -24.61 -6.00 -11.90
CA MET A 381 -25.04 -4.89 -11.04
C MET A 381 -23.87 -4.13 -10.43
N ALA A 382 -23.07 -4.80 -9.61
CA ALA A 382 -21.92 -4.20 -8.93
C ALA A 382 -20.86 -3.74 -9.92
N GLY A 383 -20.61 -4.51 -10.98
CA GLY A 383 -19.68 -4.13 -12.04
C GLY A 383 -20.08 -2.83 -12.75
N ALA A 384 -21.37 -2.64 -13.05
CA ALA A 384 -21.87 -1.41 -13.65
C ALA A 384 -21.74 -0.20 -12.72
N VAL A 385 -22.03 -0.37 -11.43
CA VAL A 385 -21.83 0.67 -10.41
C VAL A 385 -20.37 1.10 -10.36
N MET A 386 -19.44 0.15 -10.22
CA MET A 386 -18.00 0.45 -10.10
C MET A 386 -17.45 1.11 -11.37
N GLU A 387 -17.86 0.66 -12.56
CA GLU A 387 -17.42 1.24 -13.84
C GLU A 387 -17.88 2.69 -14.02
N ARG A 388 -19.04 3.05 -13.45
CA ARG A 388 -19.57 4.42 -13.50
C ARG A 388 -19.18 5.27 -12.30
N GLY A 389 -18.17 4.84 -11.54
CA GLY A 389 -17.59 5.60 -10.43
C GLY A 389 -18.42 5.61 -9.16
N GLY A 390 -19.35 4.66 -9.02
CA GLY A 390 -19.99 4.33 -7.76
C GLY A 390 -19.14 3.39 -6.91
N GLU A 391 -19.46 3.26 -5.65
CA GLU A 391 -18.82 2.36 -4.70
C GLU A 391 -19.82 1.36 -4.15
N VAL A 392 -19.51 0.08 -4.30
CA VAL A 392 -20.26 -1.01 -3.70
C VAL A 392 -19.84 -1.14 -2.25
N LEU A 393 -20.78 -0.91 -1.33
CA LEU A 393 -20.52 -0.95 0.10
C LEU A 393 -20.72 -2.35 0.68
N ARG A 394 -21.75 -3.06 0.19
CA ARG A 394 -22.14 -4.33 0.78
C ARG A 394 -23.01 -5.17 -0.15
N PHE A 395 -22.82 -6.49 -0.07
CA PHE A 395 -23.77 -7.47 -0.56
C PHE A 395 -24.63 -7.94 0.62
N ILE A 396 -25.95 -7.86 0.50
CA ILE A 396 -26.92 -8.24 1.55
C ILE A 396 -27.76 -9.40 1.01
N GLY A 397 -27.28 -10.63 1.22
CA GLY A 397 -27.85 -11.79 0.54
C GLY A 397 -27.68 -11.68 -0.97
N ASP A 398 -28.76 -11.47 -1.69
CA ASP A 398 -28.83 -11.24 -3.13
C ASP A 398 -28.99 -9.76 -3.52
N ALA A 399 -29.01 -8.85 -2.53
CA ALA A 399 -29.06 -7.40 -2.78
C ALA A 399 -27.69 -6.76 -2.84
N VAL A 400 -27.58 -5.64 -3.57
CA VAL A 400 -26.39 -4.78 -3.66
C VAL A 400 -26.73 -3.40 -3.12
N LEU A 401 -26.01 -2.98 -2.07
CA LEU A 401 -26.03 -1.61 -1.57
C LEU A 401 -24.78 -0.89 -2.06
N ALA A 402 -24.98 0.24 -2.76
CA ALA A 402 -23.90 1.06 -3.28
C ALA A 402 -24.22 2.54 -3.18
N ILE A 403 -23.22 3.39 -3.36
CA ILE A 403 -23.38 4.85 -3.35
C ILE A 403 -22.61 5.51 -4.50
N PHE A 404 -23.07 6.71 -4.87
CA PHE A 404 -22.30 7.66 -5.69
C PHE A 404 -22.11 8.91 -4.84
N PRO A 405 -20.92 9.12 -4.25
CA PRO A 405 -20.66 10.18 -3.30
C PRO A 405 -20.68 11.57 -3.96
N ILE A 406 -21.15 12.59 -3.22
CA ILE A 406 -21.26 13.98 -3.69
C ILE A 406 -20.17 14.83 -3.04
N ALA A 407 -19.42 15.56 -3.87
CA ALA A 407 -18.21 16.29 -3.48
C ALA A 407 -18.45 17.42 -2.46
N GLU A 408 -19.64 18.02 -2.45
CA GLU A 408 -19.99 19.13 -1.55
C GLU A 408 -20.04 18.71 -0.07
N SER A 409 -20.22 17.41 0.18
CA SER A 409 -20.30 16.83 1.52
C SER A 409 -19.25 15.76 1.80
N ALA A 410 -18.49 15.33 0.77
CA ALA A 410 -17.49 14.29 0.90
C ALA A 410 -16.12 14.89 1.23
N THR A 411 -15.39 14.23 2.11
CA THR A 411 -13.98 14.58 2.39
C THR A 411 -13.09 14.34 1.17
N ARG A 412 -11.88 14.92 1.16
CA ARG A 412 -10.86 14.68 0.10
C ARG A 412 -10.53 13.18 -0.12
N ALA A 413 -10.93 12.33 0.82
CA ALA A 413 -10.74 10.89 0.72
C ALA A 413 -11.60 10.21 -0.36
N TRP A 414 -12.72 10.83 -0.77
CA TRP A 414 -13.61 10.31 -1.81
C TRP A 414 -13.17 10.78 -3.20
N THR A 415 -12.24 10.06 -3.81
CA THR A 415 -11.69 10.41 -5.14
C THR A 415 -12.71 10.32 -6.27
N THR A 416 -13.82 9.60 -6.06
CA THR A 416 -14.91 9.45 -7.02
C THR A 416 -16.05 10.44 -6.81
N ALA A 417 -16.00 11.27 -5.77
CA ALA A 417 -17.04 12.25 -5.46
C ALA A 417 -17.18 13.32 -6.55
N THR A 418 -18.42 13.68 -6.88
CA THR A 418 -18.76 14.67 -7.93
C THR A 418 -19.92 15.53 -7.48
N GLY A 419 -20.23 16.62 -8.21
CA GLY A 419 -21.44 17.41 -7.94
C GLY A 419 -22.72 16.59 -8.11
N THR A 420 -23.81 17.00 -7.42
CA THR A 420 -25.09 16.27 -7.40
C THR A 420 -25.61 15.88 -8.79
N PRO A 421 -25.66 16.78 -9.80
CA PRO A 421 -26.16 16.41 -11.12
C PRO A 421 -25.32 15.33 -11.81
N GLU A 422 -24.01 15.32 -11.57
CA GLU A 422 -23.11 14.34 -12.14
C GLU A 422 -23.21 12.99 -11.43
N ALA A 423 -23.32 12.97 -10.09
CA ALA A 423 -23.57 11.75 -9.32
C ALA A 423 -24.87 11.07 -9.78
N CYS A 424 -25.94 11.83 -9.99
CA CYS A 424 -27.21 11.33 -10.53
C CYS A 424 -27.05 10.79 -11.97
N ARG A 425 -26.30 11.50 -12.86
CA ARG A 425 -26.02 10.99 -14.22
C ARG A 425 -25.26 9.67 -14.19
N ARG A 426 -24.26 9.53 -13.34
CA ARG A 426 -23.48 8.31 -13.18
C ARG A 426 -24.34 7.14 -12.68
N ALA A 427 -25.21 7.38 -11.71
CA ALA A 427 -26.14 6.37 -11.20
C ALA A 427 -27.11 5.89 -12.28
N ILE A 428 -27.68 6.80 -13.07
CA ILE A 428 -28.55 6.46 -14.21
C ILE A 428 -27.77 5.67 -15.27
N ALA A 429 -26.55 6.10 -15.60
CA ALA A 429 -25.71 5.39 -16.57
C ALA A 429 -25.35 3.99 -16.08
N ALA A 430 -25.12 3.81 -14.75
CA ALA A 430 -24.92 2.50 -14.15
C ALA A 430 -26.18 1.63 -14.26
N ALA A 431 -27.37 2.18 -14.00
CA ALA A 431 -28.64 1.45 -14.09
C ALA A 431 -28.91 0.96 -15.53
N LYS A 432 -28.64 1.79 -16.54
CA LYS A 432 -28.75 1.40 -17.96
C LYS A 432 -27.76 0.30 -18.31
N LEU A 433 -26.49 0.49 -17.96
CA LEU A 433 -25.42 -0.49 -18.23
C LEU A 433 -25.70 -1.84 -17.54
N ALA A 434 -26.22 -1.82 -16.31
CA ALA A 434 -26.60 -3.03 -15.60
C ALA A 434 -27.72 -3.78 -16.34
N GLY A 435 -28.74 -3.06 -16.82
CA GLY A 435 -29.81 -3.63 -17.63
C GLY A 435 -29.32 -4.24 -18.96
N GLU A 436 -28.44 -3.55 -19.66
CA GLU A 436 -27.81 -4.04 -20.91
C GLU A 436 -27.01 -5.32 -20.65
N ARG A 437 -26.22 -5.36 -19.59
CA ARG A 437 -25.42 -6.53 -19.19
C ARG A 437 -26.29 -7.74 -18.82
N ILE A 438 -27.39 -7.50 -18.11
CA ILE A 438 -28.32 -8.56 -17.76
C ILE A 438 -29.01 -9.10 -19.01
N ALA A 439 -29.45 -8.24 -19.93
CA ALA A 439 -30.04 -8.66 -21.19
C ALA A 439 -29.07 -9.55 -21.97
N ALA A 440 -27.83 -9.09 -22.16
CA ALA A 440 -26.78 -9.85 -22.82
C ALA A 440 -26.47 -11.18 -22.10
N SER A 441 -26.43 -11.20 -20.76
CA SER A 441 -26.22 -12.41 -19.97
C SER A 441 -27.36 -13.42 -20.15
N ASN A 442 -28.59 -12.95 -20.19
CA ASN A 442 -29.77 -13.81 -20.41
C ASN A 442 -29.76 -14.42 -21.83
N GLU A 443 -29.33 -13.65 -22.85
CA GLU A 443 -29.16 -14.16 -24.23
C GLU A 443 -28.06 -15.22 -24.33
N GLN A 444 -26.97 -15.06 -23.59
CA GLN A 444 -25.86 -16.02 -23.57
C GLN A 444 -26.17 -17.33 -22.82
N HIS A 445 -27.20 -17.34 -21.98
CA HIS A 445 -27.59 -18.50 -21.17
C HIS A 445 -29.07 -18.88 -21.35
N PRO A 446 -29.52 -19.24 -22.58
CA PRO A 446 -30.92 -19.45 -22.91
C PRO A 446 -31.54 -20.68 -22.20
N GLY A 447 -30.72 -21.58 -21.65
CA GLY A 447 -31.17 -22.77 -20.89
C GLY A 447 -31.37 -22.54 -19.40
N GLU A 448 -31.09 -21.34 -18.91
CA GLU A 448 -31.21 -20.98 -17.50
C GLU A 448 -32.37 -20.00 -17.28
N PRO A 449 -32.92 -19.94 -16.03
CA PRO A 449 -33.88 -18.90 -15.71
C PRO A 449 -33.33 -17.50 -15.98
N PRO A 450 -34.10 -16.60 -16.64
CA PRO A 450 -33.59 -15.25 -16.91
C PRO A 450 -33.40 -14.49 -15.62
N ILE A 451 -32.27 -13.74 -15.54
CA ILE A 451 -31.97 -12.86 -14.42
C ILE A 451 -32.97 -11.69 -14.45
N GLY A 452 -33.83 -11.62 -13.43
CA GLY A 452 -34.71 -10.49 -13.18
C GLY A 452 -34.16 -9.65 -12.04
N TYR A 453 -34.40 -8.33 -12.05
CA TYR A 453 -33.84 -7.43 -11.05
C TYR A 453 -34.76 -6.24 -10.74
N GLY A 454 -34.53 -5.61 -9.59
CA GLY A 454 -35.06 -4.29 -9.23
C GLY A 454 -33.91 -3.35 -8.82
N ILE A 455 -34.04 -2.06 -9.12
CA ILE A 455 -33.11 -1.00 -8.71
C ILE A 455 -33.90 0.14 -8.12
N GLY A 456 -33.58 0.54 -6.87
CA GLY A 456 -34.05 1.75 -6.22
C GLY A 456 -32.92 2.79 -6.17
N LEU A 457 -33.21 4.01 -6.63
CA LEU A 457 -32.28 5.15 -6.56
C LEU A 457 -32.87 6.25 -5.67
N HIS A 458 -32.09 6.68 -4.69
CA HIS A 458 -32.47 7.75 -3.76
C HIS A 458 -31.32 8.71 -3.53
N LEU A 459 -31.61 10.01 -3.38
CA LEU A 459 -30.64 11.02 -3.02
C LEU A 459 -30.85 11.42 -1.56
N GLY A 460 -29.82 11.22 -0.73
CA GLY A 460 -29.92 11.55 0.69
C GLY A 460 -28.60 11.47 1.42
N SER A 461 -28.63 11.81 2.71
CA SER A 461 -27.48 11.74 3.59
C SER A 461 -27.42 10.41 4.32
N VAL A 462 -26.22 9.83 4.37
CA VAL A 462 -25.92 8.60 5.10
C VAL A 462 -24.72 8.85 6.02
N THR A 463 -24.67 8.14 7.16
CA THR A 463 -23.49 8.08 8.01
C THR A 463 -22.69 6.85 7.59
N TYR A 464 -21.45 7.06 7.17
CA TYR A 464 -20.51 6.06 6.73
C TYR A 464 -19.42 5.84 7.77
N GLY A 465 -19.30 4.64 8.34
CA GLY A 465 -18.35 4.43 9.42
C GLY A 465 -18.30 3.00 9.98
N ASN A 466 -17.47 2.85 11.02
CA ASN A 466 -17.26 1.60 11.75
C ASN A 466 -18.38 1.33 12.76
N ILE A 467 -19.10 0.24 12.56
CA ILE A 467 -20.24 -0.18 13.38
C ILE A 467 -20.06 -1.63 13.79
N GLY A 468 -20.42 -1.95 15.01
CA GLY A 468 -20.36 -3.31 15.51
C GLY A 468 -19.85 -3.41 16.94
N VAL A 469 -19.19 -4.51 17.25
CA VAL A 469 -18.52 -4.75 18.54
C VAL A 469 -17.01 -4.77 18.32
N PRO A 470 -16.20 -4.58 19.38
CA PRO A 470 -14.73 -4.50 19.23
C PRO A 470 -14.12 -5.69 18.48
N GLU A 471 -14.70 -6.89 18.65
CA GLU A 471 -14.23 -8.13 18.05
C GLU A 471 -14.68 -8.29 16.58
N ARG A 472 -15.69 -7.51 16.15
CA ARG A 472 -16.23 -7.54 14.79
C ARG A 472 -16.82 -6.19 14.41
N LEU A 473 -16.06 -5.41 13.72
CA LEU A 473 -16.50 -4.16 13.10
C LEU A 473 -16.91 -4.40 11.65
N GLU A 474 -17.92 -3.66 11.23
CA GLU A 474 -18.33 -3.58 9.84
C GLU A 474 -18.30 -2.12 9.41
N PHE A 475 -17.64 -1.86 8.30
CA PHE A 475 -17.62 -0.53 7.71
C PHE A 475 -18.80 -0.44 6.73
N THR A 476 -19.81 0.34 7.09
CA THR A 476 -21.07 0.39 6.33
C THR A 476 -21.74 1.76 6.44
N VAL A 477 -22.86 1.92 5.74
CA VAL A 477 -23.71 3.11 5.85
C VAL A 477 -24.91 2.87 6.73
N ILE A 478 -25.23 3.87 7.56
CA ILE A 478 -26.48 3.93 8.31
C ILE A 478 -27.20 5.24 7.95
N GLY A 479 -28.52 5.20 7.99
CA GLY A 479 -29.38 6.37 7.83
C GLY A 479 -30.68 6.03 7.15
N SER A 480 -31.65 6.95 7.24
CA SER A 480 -32.98 6.81 6.61
C SER A 480 -32.84 6.62 5.11
N ALA A 481 -31.89 7.33 4.46
CA ALA A 481 -31.70 7.28 3.02
C ALA A 481 -31.38 5.86 2.48
N ALA A 482 -30.62 5.04 3.23
CA ALA A 482 -30.37 3.66 2.83
C ALA A 482 -31.63 2.79 2.93
N ASN A 483 -32.43 2.98 3.97
CA ASN A 483 -33.71 2.32 4.15
C ASN A 483 -34.72 2.77 3.09
N GLU A 484 -34.77 4.06 2.77
CA GLU A 484 -35.64 4.59 1.73
C GLU A 484 -35.30 4.01 0.35
N ALA A 485 -34.02 3.93 -0.01
CA ALA A 485 -33.58 3.30 -1.25
C ALA A 485 -34.05 1.84 -1.36
N ALA A 486 -33.97 1.07 -0.26
CA ALA A 486 -34.47 -0.30 -0.21
C ALA A 486 -36.01 -0.37 -0.36
N ARG A 487 -36.76 0.59 0.24
CA ARG A 487 -38.22 0.67 0.07
C ARG A 487 -38.60 1.03 -1.36
N ILE A 488 -37.86 1.96 -1.98
CA ILE A 488 -38.05 2.34 -3.39
C ILE A 488 -37.76 1.16 -4.31
N GLU A 489 -36.69 0.38 -4.04
CA GLU A 489 -36.46 -0.85 -4.78
C GLU A 489 -37.64 -1.80 -4.70
N SER A 490 -38.19 -2.05 -3.51
CA SER A 490 -39.32 -2.99 -3.34
C SER A 490 -40.55 -2.59 -4.16
N MET A 491 -40.75 -1.32 -4.48
CA MET A 491 -41.78 -0.82 -5.36
C MET A 491 -41.61 -1.25 -6.82
N THR A 492 -40.43 -1.65 -7.23
CA THR A 492 -40.13 -2.13 -8.59
C THR A 492 -41.04 -3.33 -8.98
N LYS A 493 -41.35 -4.19 -8.01
CA LYS A 493 -42.27 -5.35 -8.18
C LYS A 493 -43.70 -4.90 -8.37
N THR A 494 -44.16 -3.96 -7.52
CA THR A 494 -45.53 -3.45 -7.54
C THR A 494 -45.83 -2.64 -8.80
N LEU A 495 -44.84 -1.83 -9.22
CA LEU A 495 -44.99 -0.91 -10.36
C LEU A 495 -44.59 -1.56 -11.72
N GLY A 496 -44.15 -2.81 -11.71
CA GLY A 496 -43.71 -3.50 -12.93
C GLY A 496 -42.55 -2.79 -13.65
N ARG A 497 -41.68 -2.15 -12.92
CA ARG A 497 -40.50 -1.44 -13.45
C ARG A 497 -39.21 -2.01 -12.86
N ASN A 498 -38.16 -2.01 -13.67
CA ASN A 498 -36.84 -2.47 -13.18
C ASN A 498 -36.08 -1.39 -12.41
N VAL A 499 -36.37 -0.10 -12.67
CA VAL A 499 -35.71 1.02 -12.00
C VAL A 499 -36.80 1.94 -11.46
N VAL A 500 -36.77 2.22 -10.16
CA VAL A 500 -37.65 3.19 -9.50
C VAL A 500 -36.78 4.21 -8.76
N ILE A 501 -37.17 5.47 -8.82
CA ILE A 501 -36.36 6.63 -8.46
C ILE A 501 -37.18 7.52 -7.55
N SER A 502 -36.57 8.07 -6.47
CA SER A 502 -37.24 9.01 -5.57
C SER A 502 -37.38 10.42 -6.16
N SER A 503 -38.29 11.21 -5.60
CA SER A 503 -38.46 12.64 -5.92
C SER A 503 -37.17 13.43 -5.64
N THR A 504 -36.52 13.21 -4.49
CA THR A 504 -35.25 13.89 -4.15
C THR A 504 -34.14 13.64 -5.16
N PHE A 505 -34.06 12.42 -5.70
CA PHE A 505 -33.14 12.12 -6.79
C PHE A 505 -33.57 12.84 -8.08
N ALA A 506 -34.87 12.85 -8.41
CA ALA A 506 -35.40 13.49 -9.62
C ALA A 506 -35.10 14.99 -9.63
N ASP A 507 -35.21 15.67 -8.48
CA ASP A 507 -34.85 17.09 -8.32
C ASP A 507 -33.36 17.36 -8.58
N GLY A 508 -32.48 16.42 -8.24
CA GLY A 508 -31.03 16.50 -8.49
C GLY A 508 -30.59 16.07 -9.88
N TYR A 509 -31.46 15.41 -10.66
CA TYR A 509 -31.11 14.87 -11.98
C TYR A 509 -31.54 15.80 -13.12
N PRO A 510 -30.61 16.26 -13.97
CA PRO A 510 -30.91 17.22 -15.03
C PRO A 510 -31.61 16.63 -16.26
N GLY A 511 -31.83 15.31 -16.29
CA GLY A 511 -32.43 14.61 -17.43
C GLY A 511 -33.94 14.41 -17.27
N LYS A 512 -34.57 13.78 -18.28
CA LYS A 512 -36.00 13.46 -18.25
C LYS A 512 -36.24 12.13 -17.53
N LEU A 513 -37.24 12.14 -16.64
CA LEU A 513 -37.78 10.95 -15.96
C LEU A 513 -39.29 10.88 -16.19
N VAL A 514 -39.87 9.71 -16.06
CA VAL A 514 -41.32 9.48 -16.18
C VAL A 514 -41.89 9.30 -14.79
N SER A 515 -42.87 10.15 -14.43
CA SER A 515 -43.58 10.02 -13.14
C SER A 515 -44.42 8.74 -13.13
N LEU A 516 -44.36 8.03 -12.02
CA LEU A 516 -45.18 6.83 -11.71
C LEU A 516 -46.33 7.17 -10.77
N GLY A 517 -46.47 8.44 -10.37
CA GLY A 517 -47.44 8.92 -9.41
C GLY A 517 -46.96 8.84 -7.96
N ARG A 518 -47.87 9.14 -7.04
CA ARG A 518 -47.59 9.15 -5.60
C ARG A 518 -47.91 7.80 -4.97
N HIS A 519 -47.00 7.31 -4.14
CA HIS A 519 -47.10 6.01 -3.49
C HIS A 519 -46.68 6.09 -2.03
N ALA A 520 -47.38 5.34 -1.17
CA ALA A 520 -46.99 5.18 0.22
C ALA A 520 -45.82 4.16 0.29
N LEU A 521 -44.74 4.56 0.91
CA LEU A 521 -43.61 3.67 1.21
C LEU A 521 -43.70 3.20 2.66
N LYS A 522 -43.40 1.95 2.91
CA LYS A 522 -43.44 1.39 4.26
C LYS A 522 -42.48 2.14 5.18
N ASP A 523 -42.93 2.57 6.36
CA ASP A 523 -42.16 3.28 7.37
C ASP A 523 -41.57 4.64 6.87
N VAL A 524 -42.13 5.23 5.83
CA VAL A 524 -41.83 6.58 5.35
C VAL A 524 -43.07 7.46 5.48
N GLU A 525 -42.93 8.66 6.04
CA GLU A 525 -44.05 9.57 6.31
C GLU A 525 -44.59 10.15 5.01
N GLY A 526 -45.89 10.05 4.81
CA GLY A 526 -46.59 10.55 3.63
C GLY A 526 -46.36 9.76 2.34
N GLU A 527 -47.12 10.15 1.30
CA GLU A 527 -46.93 9.60 -0.04
C GLU A 527 -45.77 10.31 -0.75
N GLN A 528 -44.91 9.52 -1.39
CA GLN A 528 -43.77 9.97 -2.18
C GLN A 528 -44.05 9.85 -3.67
N GLU A 529 -43.74 10.90 -4.45
CA GLU A 529 -43.75 10.75 -5.90
C GLU A 529 -42.55 9.96 -6.39
N LEU A 530 -42.82 8.93 -7.18
CA LEU A 530 -41.80 8.04 -7.71
C LEU A 530 -41.66 8.22 -9.21
N TYR A 531 -40.49 7.93 -9.72
CA TYR A 531 -40.13 8.09 -11.13
C TYR A 531 -39.47 6.84 -11.68
N THR A 532 -39.39 6.75 -13.01
CA THR A 532 -38.64 5.71 -13.72
C THR A 532 -37.91 6.31 -14.92
N LEU A 533 -37.06 5.51 -15.55
CA LEU A 533 -36.43 5.83 -16.83
C LEU A 533 -37.47 5.86 -17.95
N PRO A 534 -37.30 6.76 -18.97
CA PRO A 534 -38.18 6.81 -20.14
C PRO A 534 -38.13 5.56 -20.99
#